data_32ca69cb17f489991a7885df07763360
#
_entry.id   32ca69cb17f489991a7885df07763360
#
_cell.length_a   1.000
_cell.length_b   1.000
_cell.length_c   1.000
_cell.angle_alpha   90.00
_cell.angle_beta   90.00
_cell.angle_gamma   90.00
#
_symmetry.space_group_name_H-M   'P 1'
#
loop_
_entity.id
_entity.type
_entity.pdbx_description
1 polymer ?
#
loop_
_entity_poly.entity_id
_entity_poly.type
_entity_poly.pdbx_seq_one_letter_code
_entity_poly.pdbx_strand_id
1 'polypeptide(L)'
;MRDLTDYIQPALEHYKRLNYNFDCIYSGFLASTGQIDHCLQFFEHYKDALKVVDPVMADHGKPYKTCTPDLRAGMNKLVAIADIITPNVTEAAMLLGESPMQPDMTSQQMKSYLVRLSELGPKIVVITSVFSDGKSYNIGYDREHSKFWKVPYNLINANYPGTGDVFASVLTGSILRGDSLPIAMNRATEFLEIAIKTTYSYSTDTRDGIMLESCLDFLISNPTLCDYEQL
;
A
#
# COMPACT_ATOMS: atom_id res chain seq x y z
N MET A 1 22.59 -5.18 -2.03
CA MET A 1 21.32 -5.70 -2.58
C MET A 1 21.65 -6.64 -3.73
N ARG A 2 21.01 -7.81 -3.84
CA ARG A 2 21.14 -8.71 -4.99
C ARG A 2 19.90 -8.54 -5.85
N ASP A 3 20.09 -8.25 -7.13
CA ASP A 3 19.01 -8.14 -8.10
C ASP A 3 18.58 -9.55 -8.56
N LEU A 4 17.28 -9.81 -8.53
CA LEU A 4 16.66 -11.08 -8.93
C LEU A 4 15.74 -10.93 -10.16
N THR A 5 15.90 -9.86 -10.93
CA THR A 5 15.06 -9.59 -12.11
C THR A 5 15.03 -10.77 -13.06
N ASP A 6 16.17 -11.43 -13.31
CA ASP A 6 16.27 -12.61 -14.19
C ASP A 6 15.49 -13.84 -13.69
N TYR A 7 15.12 -13.87 -12.39
CA TYR A 7 14.34 -14.97 -11.82
C TYR A 7 12.84 -14.80 -12.04
N ILE A 8 12.33 -13.59 -12.22
CA ILE A 8 10.89 -13.29 -12.25
C ILE A 8 10.22 -13.98 -13.45
N GLN A 9 10.81 -13.86 -14.64
CA GLN A 9 10.24 -14.47 -15.84
C GLN A 9 10.24 -16.02 -15.79
N PRO A 10 11.32 -16.70 -15.40
CA PRO A 10 11.29 -18.14 -15.17
C PRO A 10 10.23 -18.60 -14.16
N ALA A 11 10.01 -17.80 -13.09
CA ALA A 11 8.98 -18.09 -12.10
C ALA A 11 7.57 -18.02 -12.72
N LEU A 12 7.27 -16.96 -13.50
CA LEU A 12 6.00 -16.85 -14.23
C LEU A 12 5.76 -18.06 -15.13
N GLU A 13 6.75 -18.44 -15.95
CA GLU A 13 6.62 -19.58 -16.86
C GLU A 13 6.45 -20.90 -16.09
N HIS A 14 7.05 -21.00 -14.91
CA HIS A 14 6.86 -22.18 -14.05
C HIS A 14 5.42 -22.26 -13.52
N TYR A 15 4.85 -21.17 -12.99
CA TYR A 15 3.46 -21.13 -12.53
C TYR A 15 2.46 -21.42 -13.66
N LYS A 16 2.72 -20.90 -14.86
CA LYS A 16 1.91 -21.21 -16.06
C LYS A 16 1.90 -22.71 -16.36
N ARG A 17 3.07 -23.37 -16.34
CA ARG A 17 3.18 -24.82 -16.57
C ARG A 17 2.46 -25.65 -15.53
N LEU A 18 2.41 -25.17 -14.28
CA LEU A 18 1.69 -25.81 -13.19
C LEU A 18 0.18 -25.56 -13.26
N ASN A 19 -0.33 -24.72 -14.19
CA ASN A 19 -1.70 -24.20 -14.20
C ASN A 19 -2.11 -23.63 -12.84
N TYR A 20 -1.18 -22.95 -12.16
CA TYR A 20 -1.44 -22.36 -10.87
C TYR A 20 -2.23 -21.05 -11.03
N ASN A 21 -3.27 -20.86 -10.21
CA ASN A 21 -4.04 -19.62 -10.15
C ASN A 21 -3.74 -18.87 -8.85
N PHE A 22 -3.82 -17.56 -8.92
CA PHE A 22 -3.66 -16.67 -7.77
C PHE A 22 -4.95 -15.90 -7.54
N ASP A 23 -5.37 -15.77 -6.28
CA ASP A 23 -6.49 -14.91 -5.91
C ASP A 23 -6.07 -13.42 -5.93
N CYS A 24 -4.78 -13.15 -5.70
CA CYS A 24 -4.21 -11.81 -5.70
C CYS A 24 -2.76 -11.82 -6.19
N ILE A 25 -2.38 -10.75 -6.85
CA ILE A 25 -0.98 -10.43 -7.16
C ILE A 25 -0.68 -9.05 -6.58
N TYR A 26 0.31 -9.00 -5.68
CA TYR A 26 0.78 -7.78 -5.06
C TYR A 26 2.15 -7.41 -5.62
N SER A 27 2.33 -6.13 -5.98
CA SER A 27 3.64 -5.56 -6.28
C SER A 27 3.97 -4.45 -5.29
N GLY A 28 5.13 -4.55 -4.64
CA GLY A 28 5.69 -3.54 -3.74
C GLY A 28 6.91 -2.87 -4.37
N PHE A 29 8.02 -2.82 -3.62
CA PHE A 29 9.26 -2.18 -4.09
C PHE A 29 9.83 -2.83 -5.35
N LEU A 30 9.99 -2.03 -6.39
CA LEU A 30 10.60 -2.40 -7.66
C LEU A 30 11.85 -1.52 -7.91
N ALA A 31 12.97 -2.14 -8.25
CA ALA A 31 14.25 -1.46 -8.41
C ALA A 31 14.58 -1.09 -9.86
N SER A 32 13.84 -1.62 -10.84
CA SER A 32 14.11 -1.40 -12.26
C SER A 32 12.82 -1.45 -13.11
N THR A 33 12.89 -0.85 -14.29
CA THR A 33 11.81 -0.93 -15.28
C THR A 33 11.58 -2.35 -15.79
N GLY A 34 12.63 -3.18 -15.87
CA GLY A 34 12.50 -4.59 -16.22
C GLY A 34 11.64 -5.38 -15.24
N GLN A 35 11.72 -5.07 -13.94
CA GLN A 35 10.83 -5.67 -12.93
C GLN A 35 9.38 -5.23 -13.12
N ILE A 36 9.16 -3.95 -13.50
CA ILE A 36 7.81 -3.46 -13.83
C ILE A 36 7.24 -4.22 -15.03
N ASP A 37 8.03 -4.41 -16.09
CA ASP A 37 7.59 -5.12 -17.28
C ASP A 37 7.20 -6.59 -16.95
N HIS A 38 7.94 -7.24 -16.06
CA HIS A 38 7.57 -8.57 -15.57
C HIS A 38 6.28 -8.55 -14.73
N CYS A 39 6.08 -7.55 -13.86
CA CYS A 39 4.82 -7.40 -13.11
C CYS A 39 3.63 -7.22 -14.06
N LEU A 40 3.78 -6.40 -15.12
CA LEU A 40 2.74 -6.23 -16.14
C LEU A 40 2.39 -7.56 -16.81
N GLN A 41 3.38 -8.42 -17.11
CA GLN A 41 3.15 -9.75 -17.68
C GLN A 41 2.40 -10.67 -16.71
N PHE A 42 2.71 -10.63 -15.41
CA PHE A 42 1.93 -11.34 -14.39
C PHE A 42 0.48 -10.89 -14.37
N PHE A 43 0.24 -9.59 -14.34
CA PHE A 43 -1.11 -9.01 -14.32
C PHE A 43 -1.90 -9.32 -15.59
N GLU A 44 -1.23 -9.34 -16.74
CA GLU A 44 -1.85 -9.69 -18.01
C GLU A 44 -2.23 -11.17 -18.07
N HIS A 45 -1.38 -12.05 -17.54
CA HIS A 45 -1.64 -13.48 -17.56
C HIS A 45 -2.75 -13.88 -16.57
N TYR A 46 -2.72 -13.37 -15.35
CA TYR A 46 -3.68 -13.66 -14.28
C TYR A 46 -4.73 -12.56 -14.17
N LYS A 47 -5.57 -12.44 -15.20
CA LYS A 47 -6.55 -11.32 -15.32
C LYS A 47 -7.59 -11.31 -14.22
N ASP A 48 -7.95 -12.48 -13.70
CA ASP A 48 -8.97 -12.65 -12.67
C ASP A 48 -8.43 -12.44 -11.25
N ALA A 49 -7.11 -12.41 -11.07
CA ALA A 49 -6.50 -12.12 -9.80
C ALA A 49 -6.66 -10.64 -9.43
N LEU A 50 -6.94 -10.37 -8.15
CA LEU A 50 -6.93 -9.01 -7.61
C LEU A 50 -5.53 -8.40 -7.75
N LYS A 51 -5.41 -7.25 -8.38
CA LYS A 51 -4.14 -6.55 -8.62
C LYS A 51 -3.95 -5.44 -7.61
N VAL A 52 -3.00 -5.63 -6.72
CA VAL A 52 -2.64 -4.64 -5.69
C VAL A 52 -1.26 -4.08 -6.00
N VAL A 53 -1.19 -2.76 -6.10
CA VAL A 53 0.07 -2.05 -6.36
C VAL A 53 0.36 -1.09 -5.22
N ASP A 54 1.43 -1.37 -4.49
CA ASP A 54 2.06 -0.41 -3.60
C ASP A 54 3.14 0.34 -4.39
N PRO A 55 2.90 1.62 -4.75
CA PRO A 55 3.74 2.33 -5.70
C PRO A 55 4.99 2.92 -5.03
N VAL A 56 5.83 2.04 -4.46
CA VAL A 56 7.00 2.42 -3.65
C VAL A 56 8.01 3.21 -4.47
N MET A 57 8.00 4.54 -4.33
CA MET A 57 8.86 5.46 -5.07
C MET A 57 9.53 6.51 -4.20
N ALA A 58 8.90 6.87 -3.08
CA ALA A 58 9.31 8.04 -2.31
C ALA A 58 8.74 7.99 -0.89
N ASP A 59 9.33 8.77 0.01
CA ASP A 59 8.79 9.02 1.35
C ASP A 59 9.26 10.37 1.89
N HIS A 60 8.49 10.96 2.83
CA HIS A 60 8.81 12.25 3.47
C HIS A 60 9.18 13.36 2.47
N GLY A 61 8.46 13.43 1.35
CA GLY A 61 8.68 14.45 0.31
C GLY A 61 9.88 14.19 -0.58
N LYS A 62 10.56 13.05 -0.48
CA LYS A 62 11.80 12.77 -1.23
C LYS A 62 11.71 11.44 -1.98
N PRO A 63 12.09 11.41 -3.26
CA PRO A 63 12.18 10.16 -4.01
C PRO A 63 13.31 9.29 -3.46
N TYR A 64 13.10 7.97 -3.51
CA TYR A 64 14.17 7.00 -3.26
C TYR A 64 15.22 7.05 -4.36
N LYS A 65 16.43 6.62 -4.06
CA LYS A 65 17.55 6.61 -5.03
C LYS A 65 17.26 5.77 -6.29
N THR A 66 16.41 4.77 -6.15
CA THR A 66 15.97 3.89 -7.25
C THR A 66 14.87 4.52 -8.11
N CYS A 67 14.20 5.57 -7.65
CA CYS A 67 13.10 6.22 -8.35
C CYS A 67 13.61 7.14 -9.47
N THR A 68 13.95 6.54 -10.60
CA THR A 68 14.28 7.26 -11.84
C THR A 68 13.02 7.77 -12.55
N PRO A 69 13.11 8.74 -13.49
CA PRO A 69 11.97 9.14 -14.32
C PRO A 69 11.32 7.97 -15.06
N ASP A 70 12.12 7.04 -15.59
CA ASP A 70 11.63 5.86 -16.33
C ASP A 70 10.89 4.89 -15.39
N LEU A 71 11.40 4.68 -14.17
CA LEU A 71 10.71 3.86 -13.16
C LEU A 71 9.37 4.47 -12.79
N ARG A 72 9.30 5.79 -12.61
CA ARG A 72 8.04 6.49 -12.34
C ARG A 72 7.04 6.33 -13.48
N ALA A 73 7.49 6.51 -14.74
CA ALA A 73 6.64 6.30 -15.91
C ALA A 73 6.13 4.85 -16.00
N GLY A 74 6.97 3.88 -15.65
CA GLY A 74 6.58 2.48 -15.56
C GLY A 74 5.57 2.21 -14.42
N MET A 75 5.77 2.83 -13.25
CA MET A 75 4.84 2.71 -12.10
C MET A 75 3.44 3.20 -12.47
N ASN A 76 3.33 4.29 -13.23
CA ASN A 76 2.03 4.78 -13.73
C ASN A 76 1.31 3.73 -14.59
N LYS A 77 2.04 2.89 -15.34
CA LYS A 77 1.42 1.79 -16.11
C LYS A 77 0.85 0.69 -15.20
N LEU A 78 1.57 0.36 -14.11
CA LEU A 78 1.05 -0.60 -13.11
C LEU A 78 -0.19 -0.06 -12.42
N VAL A 79 -0.14 1.21 -11.98
CA VAL A 79 -1.27 1.88 -11.33
C VAL A 79 -2.51 1.88 -12.24
N ALA A 80 -2.33 2.12 -13.54
CA ALA A 80 -3.45 2.17 -14.50
C ALA A 80 -4.24 0.87 -14.64
N ILE A 81 -3.63 -0.26 -14.31
CA ILE A 81 -4.28 -1.59 -14.39
C ILE A 81 -4.50 -2.26 -13.03
N ALA A 82 -4.17 -1.55 -11.94
CA ALA A 82 -4.39 -2.03 -10.59
C ALA A 82 -5.87 -1.96 -10.21
N ASP A 83 -6.31 -2.87 -9.36
CA ASP A 83 -7.60 -2.78 -8.68
C ASP A 83 -7.51 -1.94 -7.41
N ILE A 84 -6.39 -2.07 -6.69
CA ILE A 84 -6.11 -1.36 -5.43
C ILE A 84 -4.71 -0.75 -5.49
N ILE A 85 -4.57 0.49 -4.98
CA ILE A 85 -3.27 1.12 -4.74
C ILE A 85 -3.15 1.63 -3.31
N THR A 86 -1.91 1.62 -2.77
CA THR A 86 -1.62 2.01 -1.38
C THR A 86 -0.52 3.07 -1.25
N PRO A 87 -0.53 4.17 -2.05
CA PRO A 87 0.51 5.18 -1.96
C PRO A 87 0.53 5.88 -0.59
N ASN A 88 1.71 6.30 -0.13
CA ASN A 88 1.81 7.36 0.87
C ASN A 88 1.52 8.74 0.23
N VAL A 89 1.41 9.80 1.05
CA VAL A 89 1.10 11.17 0.56
C VAL A 89 2.11 11.66 -0.48
N THR A 90 3.40 11.33 -0.31
CA THR A 90 4.46 11.73 -1.26
C THR A 90 4.28 11.03 -2.61
N GLU A 91 4.02 9.76 -2.59
CA GLU A 91 3.78 8.93 -3.79
C GLU A 91 2.49 9.35 -4.49
N ALA A 92 1.43 9.63 -3.72
CA ALA A 92 0.16 10.14 -4.25
C ALA A 92 0.38 11.44 -5.05
N ALA A 93 1.13 12.40 -4.51
CA ALA A 93 1.48 13.62 -5.21
C ALA A 93 2.29 13.33 -6.49
N MET A 94 3.29 12.44 -6.40
CA MET A 94 4.13 12.07 -7.55
C MET A 94 3.33 11.40 -8.67
N LEU A 95 2.38 10.52 -8.35
CA LEU A 95 1.48 9.89 -9.34
C LEU A 95 0.59 10.92 -10.04
N LEU A 96 0.17 11.95 -9.33
CA LEU A 96 -0.61 13.06 -9.88
C LEU A 96 0.23 14.13 -10.60
N GLY A 97 1.56 13.97 -10.65
CA GLY A 97 2.48 14.94 -11.26
C GLY A 97 2.65 16.23 -10.47
N GLU A 98 2.37 16.19 -9.17
CA GLU A 98 2.46 17.32 -8.26
C GLU A 98 3.71 17.27 -7.39
N SER A 99 4.09 18.41 -6.82
CA SER A 99 5.09 18.45 -5.76
C SER A 99 4.49 17.83 -4.50
N PRO A 100 5.32 17.17 -3.65
CA PRO A 100 4.85 16.63 -2.38
C PRO A 100 4.11 17.69 -1.58
N MET A 101 2.90 17.35 -1.10
CA MET A 101 2.05 18.29 -0.39
C MET A 101 2.63 18.71 0.95
N GLN A 102 2.17 19.87 1.41
CA GLN A 102 2.32 20.32 2.80
C GLN A 102 1.67 19.29 3.75
N PRO A 103 2.21 19.13 4.95
CA PRO A 103 1.81 18.04 5.84
C PRO A 103 0.34 18.08 6.30
N ASP A 104 -0.34 19.21 6.21
CA ASP A 104 -1.70 19.37 6.74
C ASP A 104 -2.74 19.46 5.62
N MET A 105 -3.50 18.37 5.42
CA MET A 105 -4.50 18.26 4.34
C MET A 105 -5.90 18.53 4.86
N THR A 106 -6.65 19.39 4.17
CA THR A 106 -8.09 19.53 4.41
C THR A 106 -8.87 18.33 3.87
N SER A 107 -10.07 18.07 4.40
CA SER A 107 -10.96 16.99 3.91
C SER A 107 -11.26 17.12 2.41
N GLN A 108 -11.36 18.34 1.87
CA GLN A 108 -11.57 18.57 0.45
C GLN A 108 -10.36 18.14 -0.40
N GLN A 109 -9.15 18.43 0.08
CA GLN A 109 -7.91 18.00 -0.58
C GLN A 109 -7.76 16.47 -0.56
N MET A 110 -8.05 15.83 0.58
CA MET A 110 -8.04 14.37 0.72
C MET A 110 -8.96 13.72 -0.32
N LYS A 111 -10.23 14.17 -0.40
CA LYS A 111 -11.20 13.66 -1.39
C LYS A 111 -10.74 13.90 -2.82
N SER A 112 -10.20 15.07 -3.12
CA SER A 112 -9.67 15.40 -4.45
C SER A 112 -8.53 14.45 -4.86
N TYR A 113 -7.59 14.19 -3.95
CA TYR A 113 -6.48 13.26 -4.21
C TYR A 113 -6.98 11.84 -4.47
N LEU A 114 -7.87 11.34 -3.61
CA LEU A 114 -8.44 10.00 -3.72
C LEU A 114 -9.19 9.80 -5.05
N VAL A 115 -10.02 10.77 -5.45
CA VAL A 115 -10.78 10.71 -6.71
C VAL A 115 -9.82 10.72 -7.90
N ARG A 116 -8.90 11.69 -7.97
CA ARG A 116 -7.97 11.84 -9.08
C ARG A 116 -7.04 10.63 -9.23
N LEU A 117 -6.60 10.03 -8.13
CA LEU A 117 -5.83 8.77 -8.17
C LEU A 117 -6.69 7.62 -8.71
N SER A 118 -7.97 7.56 -8.35
CA SER A 118 -8.87 6.52 -8.86
C SER A 118 -9.14 6.68 -10.36
N GLU A 119 -9.10 7.91 -10.88
CA GLU A 119 -9.22 8.20 -12.31
C GLU A 119 -8.03 7.69 -13.13
N LEU A 120 -6.88 7.42 -12.49
CA LEU A 120 -5.73 6.77 -13.15
C LEU A 120 -5.99 5.29 -13.48
N GLY A 121 -6.97 4.63 -12.84
CA GLY A 121 -7.34 3.24 -13.08
C GLY A 121 -7.96 2.51 -11.89
N PRO A 122 -7.37 2.56 -10.69
CA PRO A 122 -7.79 1.71 -9.58
C PRO A 122 -9.22 1.99 -9.09
N LYS A 123 -9.89 0.92 -8.65
CA LYS A 123 -11.22 1.00 -8.04
C LYS A 123 -11.15 1.43 -6.58
N ILE A 124 -10.09 0.97 -5.89
CA ILE A 124 -9.84 1.28 -4.49
C ILE A 124 -8.51 2.03 -4.38
N VAL A 125 -8.53 3.15 -3.69
CA VAL A 125 -7.35 3.96 -3.38
C VAL A 125 -7.25 4.12 -1.88
N VAL A 126 -6.11 3.76 -1.29
CA VAL A 126 -5.81 4.02 0.12
C VAL A 126 -4.54 4.86 0.19
N ILE A 127 -4.63 6.08 0.70
CA ILE A 127 -3.47 6.94 0.93
C ILE A 127 -3.07 6.81 2.40
N THR A 128 -1.82 6.42 2.64
CA THR A 128 -1.28 6.28 3.99
C THR A 128 -0.55 7.55 4.44
N SER A 129 -0.38 7.70 5.75
CA SER A 129 0.42 8.77 6.37
C SER A 129 -0.07 10.19 6.05
N VAL A 130 -1.39 10.38 6.03
CA VAL A 130 -2.02 11.69 5.87
C VAL A 130 -2.06 12.39 7.23
N PHE A 131 -1.67 13.66 7.26
CA PHE A 131 -1.77 14.50 8.44
C PHE A 131 -2.86 15.56 8.23
N SER A 132 -3.71 15.77 9.25
CA SER A 132 -4.80 16.75 9.23
C SER A 132 -5.21 17.13 10.66
N ASP A 133 -5.36 18.42 10.91
CA ASP A 133 -5.82 18.96 12.20
C ASP A 133 -5.08 18.37 13.42
N GLY A 134 -3.76 18.21 13.31
CA GLY A 134 -2.92 17.70 14.40
C GLY A 134 -2.98 16.18 14.60
N LYS A 135 -3.62 15.42 13.70
CA LYS A 135 -3.77 13.96 13.78
C LYS A 135 -3.28 13.29 12.51
N SER A 136 -2.92 12.02 12.63
CA SER A 136 -2.52 11.17 11.52
C SER A 136 -3.65 10.22 11.12
N TYR A 137 -3.80 10.03 9.80
CA TYR A 137 -4.86 9.20 9.22
C TYR A 137 -4.33 8.34 8.07
N ASN A 138 -4.96 7.19 7.88
CA ASN A 138 -5.02 6.51 6.61
C ASN A 138 -6.39 6.80 5.99
N ILE A 139 -6.42 7.22 4.72
CA ILE A 139 -7.67 7.61 4.03
C ILE A 139 -7.91 6.68 2.85
N GLY A 140 -9.17 6.38 2.57
CA GLY A 140 -9.55 5.46 1.52
C GLY A 140 -10.76 5.91 0.70
N TYR A 141 -10.78 5.48 -0.54
CA TYR A 141 -11.88 5.70 -1.47
C TYR A 141 -12.24 4.41 -2.21
N ASP A 142 -13.50 4.09 -2.17
CA ASP A 142 -14.12 3.04 -2.97
C ASP A 142 -14.92 3.73 -4.09
N ARG A 143 -14.41 3.63 -5.32
CA ARG A 143 -15.01 4.26 -6.50
C ARG A 143 -16.35 3.64 -6.86
N GLU A 144 -16.51 2.33 -6.69
CA GLU A 144 -17.74 1.62 -7.05
C GLU A 144 -18.92 2.09 -6.19
N HIS A 145 -18.66 2.31 -4.89
CA HIS A 145 -19.68 2.79 -3.96
C HIS A 145 -19.65 4.31 -3.75
N SER A 146 -18.69 5.02 -4.34
CA SER A 146 -18.47 6.47 -4.13
C SER A 146 -18.36 6.84 -2.64
N LYS A 147 -17.66 6.00 -1.85
CA LYS A 147 -17.52 6.17 -0.40
C LYS A 147 -16.08 6.52 -0.02
N PHE A 148 -15.96 7.49 0.88
CA PHE A 148 -14.70 7.97 1.43
C PHE A 148 -14.61 7.60 2.91
N TRP A 149 -13.44 7.14 3.33
CA TRP A 149 -13.17 6.69 4.69
C TRP A 149 -11.88 7.26 5.21
N LYS A 150 -11.79 7.48 6.51
CA LYS A 150 -10.55 7.79 7.21
C LYS A 150 -10.44 6.94 8.47
N VAL A 151 -9.24 6.51 8.78
CA VAL A 151 -8.90 5.74 9.98
C VAL A 151 -7.81 6.50 10.71
N PRO A 152 -8.06 7.02 11.91
CA PRO A 152 -7.06 7.69 12.71
C PRO A 152 -6.03 6.69 13.24
N TYR A 153 -4.80 7.15 13.47
CA TYR A 153 -3.78 6.37 14.17
C TYR A 153 -2.85 7.25 14.98
N ASN A 154 -2.21 6.65 15.99
CA ASN A 154 -1.26 7.32 16.83
C ASN A 154 0.15 7.17 16.26
N LEU A 155 0.74 8.28 15.81
CA LEU A 155 2.11 8.26 15.31
C LEU A 155 3.08 7.94 16.45
N ILE A 156 3.85 6.87 16.25
CA ILE A 156 4.97 6.52 17.12
C ILE A 156 6.23 7.09 16.49
N ASN A 157 7.01 7.83 17.26
CA ASN A 157 8.25 8.46 16.78
C ASN A 157 9.36 7.41 16.61
N ALA A 158 9.12 6.44 15.74
CA ALA A 158 10.06 5.40 15.33
C ALA A 158 9.83 5.10 13.84
N ASN A 159 10.91 4.90 13.11
CA ASN A 159 10.86 4.56 11.69
C ASN A 159 11.42 3.15 11.48
N TYR A 160 10.54 2.23 11.10
CA TYR A 160 10.89 0.85 10.80
C TYR A 160 10.66 0.58 9.30
N PRO A 161 11.66 0.02 8.59
CA PRO A 161 11.46 -0.38 7.19
C PRO A 161 10.44 -1.51 7.08
N GLY A 162 9.67 -1.52 5.98
CA GLY A 162 8.69 -2.56 5.69
C GLY A 162 7.29 -2.33 6.29
N THR A 163 7.06 -1.23 7.00
CA THR A 163 5.73 -0.92 7.57
C THR A 163 4.67 -0.73 6.49
N GLY A 164 5.01 -0.15 5.33
CA GLY A 164 4.13 -0.04 4.17
C GLY A 164 3.73 -1.41 3.62
N ASP A 165 4.72 -2.31 3.44
CA ASP A 165 4.48 -3.68 2.96
C ASP A 165 3.55 -4.45 3.90
N VAL A 166 3.72 -4.29 5.21
CA VAL A 166 2.85 -4.91 6.22
C VAL A 166 1.43 -4.36 6.15
N PHE A 167 1.28 -3.03 6.08
CA PHE A 167 -0.02 -2.40 5.94
C PHE A 167 -0.76 -2.93 4.71
N ALA A 168 -0.11 -2.89 3.54
CA ALA A 168 -0.69 -3.34 2.28
C ALA A 168 -1.04 -4.85 2.31
N SER A 169 -0.21 -5.67 2.96
CA SER A 169 -0.45 -7.11 3.09
C SER A 169 -1.67 -7.41 3.96
N VAL A 170 -1.81 -6.74 5.11
CA VAL A 170 -2.97 -6.92 6.01
C VAL A 170 -4.24 -6.38 5.36
N LEU A 171 -4.19 -5.21 4.71
CA LEU A 171 -5.30 -4.64 3.95
C LEU A 171 -5.79 -5.62 2.88
N THR A 172 -4.85 -6.14 2.07
CA THR A 172 -5.15 -7.08 0.99
C THR A 172 -5.76 -8.38 1.52
N GLY A 173 -5.16 -8.96 2.55
CA GLY A 173 -5.67 -10.18 3.17
C GLY A 173 -7.07 -10.00 3.76
N SER A 174 -7.36 -8.83 4.34
CA SER A 174 -8.67 -8.48 4.88
C SER A 174 -9.73 -8.38 3.76
N ILE A 175 -9.42 -7.69 2.67
CA ILE A 175 -10.30 -7.57 1.50
C ILE A 175 -10.58 -8.95 0.87
N LEU A 176 -9.57 -9.80 0.72
CA LEU A 176 -9.73 -11.17 0.19
C LEU A 176 -10.60 -12.06 1.08
N ARG A 177 -10.67 -11.77 2.37
CA ARG A 177 -11.60 -12.44 3.32
C ARG A 177 -13.03 -11.93 3.21
N GLY A 178 -13.29 -10.87 2.45
CA GLY A 178 -14.60 -10.25 2.27
C GLY A 178 -14.89 -9.09 3.21
N ASP A 179 -13.90 -8.57 3.93
CA ASP A 179 -14.07 -7.37 4.74
C ASP A 179 -14.30 -6.14 3.83
N SER A 180 -15.15 -5.22 4.24
CA SER A 180 -15.33 -3.94 3.55
C SER A 180 -14.07 -3.06 3.69
N LEU A 181 -13.88 -2.11 2.77
CA LEU A 181 -12.71 -1.22 2.77
C LEU A 181 -12.42 -0.57 4.14
N PRO A 182 -13.39 0.05 4.86
CA PRO A 182 -13.10 0.66 6.16
C PRO A 182 -12.66 -0.36 7.21
N ILE A 183 -13.22 -1.57 7.21
CA ILE A 183 -12.81 -2.64 8.13
C ILE A 183 -11.38 -3.10 7.80
N ALA A 184 -11.07 -3.29 6.52
CA ALA A 184 -9.74 -3.70 6.08
C ALA A 184 -8.67 -2.65 6.42
N MET A 185 -8.98 -1.37 6.21
CA MET A 185 -8.11 -0.26 6.58
C MET A 185 -7.89 -0.19 8.09
N ASN A 186 -8.96 -0.31 8.87
CA ASN A 186 -8.88 -0.29 10.34
C ASN A 186 -8.00 -1.44 10.86
N ARG A 187 -8.23 -2.67 10.37
CA ARG A 187 -7.44 -3.85 10.75
C ARG A 187 -5.96 -3.67 10.43
N ALA A 188 -5.62 -3.16 9.24
CA ALA A 188 -4.24 -2.90 8.84
C ALA A 188 -3.59 -1.83 9.71
N THR A 189 -4.34 -0.76 10.04
CA THR A 189 -3.87 0.33 10.89
C THR A 189 -3.59 -0.14 12.31
N GLU A 190 -4.55 -0.82 12.95
CA GLU A 190 -4.42 -1.33 14.32
C GLU A 190 -3.30 -2.36 14.45
N PHE A 191 -3.23 -3.30 13.50
CA PHE A 191 -2.16 -4.30 13.49
C PHE A 191 -0.79 -3.64 13.45
N LEU A 192 -0.62 -2.66 12.58
CA LEU A 192 0.64 -1.95 12.42
C LEU A 192 0.99 -1.13 13.69
N GLU A 193 0.02 -0.46 14.30
CA GLU A 193 0.23 0.24 15.57
C GLU A 193 0.70 -0.72 16.68
N ILE A 194 0.06 -1.88 16.81
CA ILE A 194 0.45 -2.90 17.79
C ILE A 194 1.86 -3.40 17.51
N ALA A 195 2.17 -3.75 16.27
CA ALA A 195 3.49 -4.27 15.88
C ALA A 195 4.60 -3.24 16.13
N ILE A 196 4.37 -1.97 15.77
CA ILE A 196 5.33 -0.88 16.03
C ILE A 196 5.51 -0.65 17.54
N LYS A 197 4.40 -0.57 18.32
CA LYS A 197 4.45 -0.37 19.78
C LYS A 197 5.18 -1.53 20.47
N THR A 198 4.89 -2.76 20.08
CA THR A 198 5.56 -3.95 20.60
C THR A 198 7.05 -3.86 20.32
N THR A 199 7.44 -3.64 19.06
CA THR A 199 8.86 -3.54 18.68
C THR A 199 9.58 -2.41 19.42
N TYR A 200 8.95 -1.24 19.49
CA TYR A 200 9.51 -0.07 20.19
C TYR A 200 9.78 -0.36 21.66
N SER A 201 8.94 -1.16 22.31
CA SER A 201 9.12 -1.52 23.73
C SER A 201 10.36 -2.36 23.99
N TYR A 202 10.85 -3.12 22.99
CA TYR A 202 12.06 -3.93 23.10
C TYR A 202 13.34 -3.15 22.77
N SER A 203 13.23 -1.92 22.29
CA SER A 203 14.39 -1.08 21.93
C SER A 203 15.37 -1.75 20.96
N THR A 204 14.85 -2.55 20.02
CA THR A 204 15.64 -3.22 18.97
C THR A 204 16.18 -2.21 17.96
N ASP A 205 17.23 -2.58 17.21
CA ASP A 205 17.72 -1.74 16.11
C ASP A 205 16.61 -1.57 15.06
N THR A 206 16.32 -0.31 14.67
CA THR A 206 15.25 -0.03 13.70
C THR A 206 15.47 -0.72 12.36
N ARG A 207 16.72 -1.07 12.01
CA ARG A 207 17.06 -1.79 10.77
C ARG A 207 16.54 -3.22 10.74
N ASP A 208 16.23 -3.80 11.89
CA ASP A 208 15.71 -5.18 11.99
C ASP A 208 14.22 -5.25 11.60
N GLY A 209 13.57 -4.10 11.39
CA GLY A 209 12.14 -4.02 11.08
C GLY A 209 11.27 -4.22 12.33
N ILE A 210 9.99 -4.53 12.11
CA ILE A 210 9.01 -4.74 13.18
C ILE A 210 8.88 -6.23 13.54
N MET A 211 8.64 -6.50 14.82
CA MET A 211 8.45 -7.86 15.37
C MET A 211 7.03 -8.38 15.05
N LEU A 212 6.83 -8.88 13.83
CA LEU A 212 5.51 -9.32 13.35
C LEU A 212 4.98 -10.54 14.08
N GLU A 213 5.86 -11.53 14.31
CA GLU A 213 5.49 -12.85 14.84
C GLU A 213 4.80 -12.76 16.20
N SER A 214 5.22 -11.80 17.02
CA SER A 214 4.64 -11.56 18.35
C SER A 214 3.24 -10.95 18.32
N CYS A 215 2.77 -10.52 17.14
CA CYS A 215 1.51 -9.79 16.97
C CYS A 215 0.51 -10.54 16.07
N LEU A 216 0.89 -11.65 15.44
CA LEU A 216 0.07 -12.36 14.45
C LEU A 216 -1.30 -12.82 15.00
N ASP A 217 -1.39 -13.12 16.29
CA ASP A 217 -2.64 -13.52 16.96
C ASP A 217 -3.75 -12.46 16.81
N PHE A 218 -3.36 -11.19 16.70
CA PHE A 218 -4.29 -10.10 16.45
C PHE A 218 -5.06 -10.28 15.13
N LEU A 219 -4.41 -10.80 14.09
CA LEU A 219 -5.04 -10.99 12.77
C LEU A 219 -6.09 -12.11 12.75
N ILE A 220 -6.04 -13.03 13.73
CA ILE A 220 -6.97 -14.15 13.87
C ILE A 220 -8.22 -13.72 14.66
N SER A 221 -8.08 -12.74 15.57
CA SER A 221 -9.16 -12.22 16.37
C SER A 221 -10.12 -11.35 15.55
N ASN A 222 -11.40 -11.39 15.87
CA ASN A 222 -12.35 -10.43 15.33
C ASN A 222 -12.10 -9.06 15.98
N PRO A 223 -12.04 -7.96 15.20
CA PRO A 223 -11.96 -6.63 15.79
C PRO A 223 -13.20 -6.35 16.64
N THR A 224 -12.98 -5.91 17.87
CA THR A 224 -14.07 -5.61 18.81
C THR A 224 -14.65 -4.21 18.62
N LEU A 225 -13.86 -3.29 18.12
CA LEU A 225 -14.26 -1.91 17.80
C LEU A 225 -13.45 -1.46 16.56
N CYS A 226 -14.07 -0.66 15.74
CA CYS A 226 -13.42 -0.07 14.57
C CYS A 226 -13.50 1.45 14.66
N ASP A 227 -12.34 2.12 14.57
CA ASP A 227 -12.21 3.58 14.67
C ASP A 227 -12.17 4.25 13.28
N TYR A 228 -13.00 3.77 12.36
CA TYR A 228 -13.12 4.43 11.06
C TYR A 228 -14.27 5.44 11.04
N GLU A 229 -14.07 6.50 10.27
CA GLU A 229 -15.04 7.56 10.06
C GLU A 229 -15.27 7.78 8.56
N GLN A 230 -16.45 8.25 8.21
CA GLN A 230 -16.71 8.74 6.85
C GLN A 230 -16.00 10.09 6.67
N LEU A 231 -15.19 10.21 5.61
CA LEU A 231 -14.45 11.42 5.29
C LEU A 231 -15.35 12.46 4.62
#